data_08b0d91fca2bc9d9e8f8090e3bcb6b76
#
_entry.id   08b0d91fca2bc9d9e8f8090e3bcb6b76
#
_cell.length_a   1.000
_cell.length_b   1.000
_cell.length_c   1.000
_cell.angle_alpha   90.00
_cell.angle_beta   90.00
_cell.angle_gamma   90.00
#
_symmetry.space_group_name_H-M   'P 1'
#
loop_
_entity.id
_entity.type
_entity.pdbx_description
1 polymer ?
#
loop_
_entity_poly.entity_id
_entity_poly.type
_entity_poly.pdbx_seq_one_letter_code
_entity_poly.pdbx_strand_id
1 'polypeptide(L)'
;YFVPIALFFAINGHQMHHNEATYYGKLILKLIMFQVIFSVVKIAVMGIRENIIGSISDLGGGIGIGYAIMGAILYWYMKGKDIKGKDWWFVLSYLMIPIASNKRAIWFIYPIIIIFLMLDKITRLSLRRISYIIIIIPFLIYFGFRLNPTLNPEKKLWGSFDPQYAVDYARSYSGVSEEKLQSSYSQGRWGASMAILNNTFHNPLAKESLLGFGRSRSGKINTDIFDPQDYGIMPGTMISSIGIMIVQMGWPATLLLIILFINIIYTIPDRKTANIIAFYVLWDLIFYSGSMINSPVQSILLIFIIQIIKCLNTTNDTIVKSSFDRNPSFAASYNTIGIQ
;
A
#
# COMPACT_ATOMS: atom_id res chain seq x y z
N TYR A 1 10.27 10.01 10.76
CA TYR A 1 9.94 10.59 9.44
C TYR A 1 11.19 10.98 8.63
N PHE A 2 12.24 11.49 9.27
CA PHE A 2 13.43 11.96 8.54
C PHE A 2 14.36 10.86 8.02
N VAL A 3 14.40 9.70 8.69
CA VAL A 3 15.26 8.56 8.28
C VAL A 3 15.01 8.10 6.85
N PRO A 4 13.76 7.87 6.40
CA PRO A 4 13.51 7.48 5.02
C PRO A 4 13.91 8.55 4.00
N ILE A 5 13.73 9.83 4.34
CA ILE A 5 14.10 10.96 3.50
C ILE A 5 15.63 11.05 3.35
N ALA A 6 16.34 10.98 4.47
CA ALA A 6 17.81 10.98 4.47
C ALA A 6 18.36 9.78 3.66
N LEU A 7 17.76 8.61 3.82
CA LEU A 7 18.10 7.41 3.07
C LEU A 7 17.85 7.60 1.56
N PHE A 8 16.72 8.23 1.18
CA PHE A 8 16.46 8.53 -0.22
C PHE A 8 17.55 9.39 -0.85
N PHE A 9 17.96 10.47 -0.18
CA PHE A 9 19.04 11.33 -0.68
C PHE A 9 20.38 10.61 -0.72
N ALA A 10 20.70 9.81 0.28
CA ALA A 10 21.92 9.01 0.31
C ALA A 10 21.97 8.00 -0.84
N ILE A 11 20.89 7.27 -1.08
CA ILE A 11 20.81 6.28 -2.16
C ILE A 11 20.70 6.96 -3.52
N ASN A 12 20.00 8.10 -3.63
CA ASN A 12 19.89 8.82 -4.91
C ASN A 12 21.22 9.44 -5.35
N GLY A 13 22.12 9.74 -4.41
CA GLY A 13 23.52 10.13 -4.70
C GLY A 13 24.40 8.97 -5.17
N HIS A 14 24.01 7.74 -4.88
CA HIS A 14 24.69 6.53 -5.34
C HIS A 14 24.09 6.07 -6.67
N GLN A 15 24.87 6.06 -7.74
CA GLN A 15 24.44 5.53 -9.03
C GLN A 15 24.42 4.00 -8.98
N MET A 16 23.25 3.45 -8.66
CA MET A 16 23.04 2.01 -8.69
C MET A 16 23.19 1.46 -10.12
N HIS A 17 24.02 0.44 -10.33
CA HIS A 17 24.16 -0.21 -11.61
C HIS A 17 23.03 -1.23 -11.86
N HIS A 18 22.75 -1.52 -13.13
CA HIS A 18 21.67 -2.45 -13.52
C HIS A 18 21.79 -3.84 -12.87
N ASN A 19 23.01 -4.37 -12.78
CA ASN A 19 23.28 -5.65 -12.14
C ASN A 19 22.98 -5.64 -10.65
N GLU A 20 23.32 -4.54 -9.98
CA GLU A 20 23.02 -4.32 -8.57
C GLU A 20 21.50 -4.22 -8.34
N ALA A 21 20.80 -3.43 -9.16
CA ALA A 21 19.35 -3.29 -9.09
C ALA A 21 18.65 -4.65 -9.28
N THR A 22 19.13 -5.44 -10.25
CA THR A 22 18.63 -6.79 -10.50
C THR A 22 18.91 -7.72 -9.32
N TYR A 23 20.12 -7.67 -8.74
CA TYR A 23 20.48 -8.48 -7.57
C TYR A 23 19.63 -8.11 -6.35
N TYR A 24 19.54 -6.83 -6.00
CA TYR A 24 18.75 -6.38 -4.85
C TYR A 24 17.26 -6.62 -5.06
N GLY A 25 16.75 -6.43 -6.28
CA GLY A 25 15.36 -6.77 -6.60
C GLY A 25 15.03 -8.25 -6.34
N LYS A 26 15.91 -9.16 -6.80
CA LYS A 26 15.78 -10.59 -6.53
C LYS A 26 15.89 -10.91 -5.04
N LEU A 27 16.79 -10.24 -4.31
CA LEU A 27 16.97 -10.42 -2.87
C LEU A 27 15.72 -10.01 -2.11
N ILE A 28 15.15 -8.83 -2.39
CA ILE A 28 13.91 -8.35 -1.77
C ILE A 28 12.76 -9.33 -2.05
N LEU A 29 12.60 -9.80 -3.29
CA LEU A 29 11.57 -10.79 -3.63
C LEU A 29 11.75 -12.11 -2.87
N LYS A 30 13.00 -12.58 -2.68
CA LYS A 30 13.27 -13.76 -1.85
C LYS A 30 12.91 -13.51 -0.39
N LEU A 31 13.23 -12.33 0.16
CA LEU A 31 12.87 -11.97 1.53
C LEU A 31 11.34 -11.89 1.72
N ILE A 32 10.62 -11.33 0.76
CA ILE A 32 9.15 -11.30 0.79
C ILE A 32 8.59 -12.74 0.69
N MET A 33 9.15 -13.58 -0.18
CA MET A 33 8.74 -14.99 -0.28
C MET A 33 9.00 -15.76 1.02
N PHE A 34 10.10 -15.48 1.70
CA PHE A 34 10.37 -16.02 3.03
C PHE A 34 9.28 -15.61 4.03
N GLN A 35 8.80 -14.35 3.99
CA GLN A 35 7.68 -13.92 4.82
C GLN A 35 6.37 -14.68 4.46
N VAL A 36 6.16 -15.02 3.18
CA VAL A 36 5.02 -15.87 2.76
C VAL A 36 5.10 -17.23 3.43
N ILE A 37 6.24 -17.91 3.37
CA ILE A 37 6.44 -19.23 3.96
C ILE A 37 6.16 -19.20 5.47
N PHE A 38 6.72 -18.22 6.18
CA PHE A 38 6.46 -18.06 7.63
C PHE A 38 4.99 -17.76 7.92
N SER A 39 4.33 -16.99 7.07
CA SER A 39 2.89 -16.71 7.21
C SER A 39 2.06 -17.99 7.08
N VAL A 40 2.38 -18.84 6.10
CA VAL A 40 1.71 -20.15 5.92
C VAL A 40 1.93 -21.06 7.13
N VAL A 41 3.16 -21.15 7.61
CA VAL A 41 3.48 -21.95 8.82
C VAL A 41 2.71 -21.43 10.03
N LYS A 42 2.68 -20.11 10.23
CA LYS A 42 1.93 -19.51 11.36
C LYS A 42 0.42 -19.75 11.24
N ILE A 43 -0.15 -19.65 10.05
CA ILE A 43 -1.57 -20.00 9.84
C ILE A 43 -1.83 -21.46 10.26
N ALA A 44 -0.96 -22.38 9.86
CA ALA A 44 -1.10 -23.79 10.18
C ALA A 44 -0.98 -24.09 11.70
N VAL A 45 -0.10 -23.37 12.40
CA VAL A 45 0.18 -23.64 13.84
C VAL A 45 -0.71 -22.81 14.75
N MET A 46 -0.95 -21.55 14.43
CA MET A 46 -1.59 -20.57 15.31
C MET A 46 -2.97 -20.11 14.82
N GLY A 47 -3.34 -20.46 13.60
CA GLY A 47 -4.50 -19.91 12.90
C GLY A 47 -4.29 -18.47 12.45
N ILE A 48 -5.34 -17.87 11.87
CA ILE A 48 -5.35 -16.46 11.43
C ILE A 48 -5.59 -15.59 12.67
N ARG A 49 -4.65 -14.68 12.95
CA ARG A 49 -4.73 -13.74 14.09
C ARG A 49 -4.29 -12.36 13.66
N GLU A 50 -4.82 -11.33 14.33
CA GLU A 50 -4.31 -9.98 14.17
C GLU A 50 -2.84 -9.88 14.59
N ASN A 51 -2.07 -9.03 13.91
CA ASN A 51 -0.66 -8.75 14.16
C ASN A 51 0.34 -9.88 13.86
N ILE A 52 -0.05 -10.96 13.18
CA ILE A 52 0.87 -11.97 12.67
C ILE A 52 1.33 -11.54 11.28
N ILE A 53 2.63 -11.24 11.13
CA ILE A 53 3.22 -10.86 9.84
C ILE A 53 4.49 -11.67 9.64
N GLY A 54 4.44 -12.71 8.82
CA GLY A 54 5.60 -13.50 8.46
C GLY A 54 6.48 -13.86 9.67
N SER A 55 7.77 -13.55 9.62
CA SER A 55 8.72 -13.72 10.73
C SER A 55 8.60 -12.64 11.83
N ILE A 56 7.87 -11.56 11.56
CA ILE A 56 7.71 -10.41 12.46
C ILE A 56 6.38 -10.55 13.20
N SER A 57 6.36 -10.50 14.53
CA SER A 57 5.18 -10.82 15.32
C SER A 57 4.38 -9.61 15.82
N ASP A 58 5.00 -8.45 15.99
CA ASP A 58 4.44 -7.37 16.82
C ASP A 58 4.12 -6.08 16.08
N LEU A 59 4.25 -6.07 14.77
CA LEU A 59 3.99 -4.87 13.98
C LEU A 59 2.58 -4.89 13.38
N GLY A 60 1.92 -3.74 13.42
CA GLY A 60 0.54 -3.59 12.94
C GLY A 60 0.34 -4.05 11.49
N GLY A 61 -0.82 -4.58 11.22
CA GLY A 61 -1.12 -5.31 10.00
C GLY A 61 -1.06 -4.56 8.67
N GLY A 62 -0.95 -3.24 8.67
CA GLY A 62 -0.69 -2.45 7.46
C GLY A 62 0.60 -2.88 6.77
N ILE A 63 1.62 -3.26 7.54
CA ILE A 63 2.91 -3.75 7.03
C ILE A 63 2.74 -4.98 6.12
N GLY A 64 1.87 -5.92 6.50
CA GLY A 64 1.61 -7.12 5.70
C GLY A 64 1.02 -6.81 4.32
N ILE A 65 0.13 -5.82 4.24
CA ILE A 65 -0.42 -5.33 2.97
C ILE A 65 0.67 -4.69 2.13
N GLY A 66 1.53 -3.88 2.75
CA GLY A 66 2.67 -3.25 2.10
C GLY A 66 3.60 -4.28 1.44
N TYR A 67 3.98 -5.33 2.15
CA TYR A 67 4.81 -6.39 1.60
C TYR A 67 4.15 -7.10 0.41
N ALA A 68 2.85 -7.38 0.49
CA ALA A 68 2.13 -8.04 -0.60
C ALA A 68 2.09 -7.17 -1.86
N ILE A 69 1.72 -5.90 -1.72
CA ILE A 69 1.58 -4.97 -2.84
C ILE A 69 2.94 -4.63 -3.45
N MET A 70 3.93 -4.28 -2.62
CA MET A 70 5.27 -3.95 -3.10
C MET A 70 5.96 -5.16 -3.72
N GLY A 71 5.74 -6.36 -3.17
CA GLY A 71 6.19 -7.62 -3.77
C GLY A 71 5.60 -7.85 -5.14
N ALA A 72 4.29 -7.63 -5.31
CA ALA A 72 3.60 -7.78 -6.59
C ALA A 72 4.11 -6.77 -7.64
N ILE A 73 4.27 -5.49 -7.27
CA ILE A 73 4.77 -4.44 -8.15
C ILE A 73 6.22 -4.73 -8.56
N LEU A 74 7.09 -5.06 -7.60
CA LEU A 74 8.49 -5.37 -7.88
C LEU A 74 8.62 -6.62 -8.75
N TYR A 75 7.85 -7.69 -8.46
CA TYR A 75 7.85 -8.90 -9.25
C TYR A 75 7.42 -8.63 -10.70
N TRP A 76 6.33 -7.90 -10.89
CA TRP A 76 5.84 -7.50 -12.20
C TRP A 76 6.90 -6.71 -12.98
N TYR A 77 7.59 -5.80 -12.30
CA TYR A 77 8.65 -5.01 -12.91
C TYR A 77 9.86 -5.86 -13.31
N MET A 78 10.31 -6.74 -12.42
CA MET A 78 11.43 -7.67 -12.66
C MET A 78 11.15 -8.69 -13.78
N LYS A 79 9.87 -8.96 -14.08
CA LYS A 79 9.42 -9.78 -15.21
C LYS A 79 9.21 -8.99 -16.50
N GLY A 80 9.76 -7.78 -16.60
CA GLY A 80 9.60 -6.93 -17.79
C GLY A 80 8.16 -6.53 -18.04
N LYS A 81 7.37 -6.34 -16.99
CA LYS A 81 5.96 -5.97 -17.03
C LYS A 81 5.05 -7.01 -17.72
N ASP A 82 5.49 -8.27 -17.78
CA ASP A 82 4.77 -9.37 -18.40
C ASP A 82 4.66 -10.59 -17.49
N ILE A 83 3.56 -10.66 -16.73
CA ILE A 83 3.24 -11.81 -15.88
C ILE A 83 2.48 -12.83 -16.71
N LYS A 84 3.03 -14.05 -16.82
CA LYS A 84 2.46 -15.14 -17.62
C LYS A 84 2.18 -16.37 -16.75
N GLY A 85 1.09 -17.07 -17.05
CA GLY A 85 0.78 -18.40 -16.53
C GLY A 85 1.16 -18.62 -15.07
N LYS A 86 2.21 -19.43 -14.83
CA LYS A 86 2.69 -19.77 -13.48
C LYS A 86 3.20 -18.59 -12.63
N ASP A 87 3.59 -17.49 -13.27
CA ASP A 87 4.09 -16.32 -12.53
C ASP A 87 2.99 -15.69 -11.68
N TRP A 88 1.71 -15.86 -12.02
CA TRP A 88 0.59 -15.41 -11.21
C TRP A 88 0.54 -16.09 -9.83
N TRP A 89 0.99 -17.32 -9.71
CA TRP A 89 1.06 -18.01 -8.42
C TRP A 89 2.00 -17.30 -7.45
N PHE A 90 3.10 -16.71 -7.93
CA PHE A 90 3.99 -15.92 -7.09
C PHE A 90 3.30 -14.63 -6.63
N VAL A 91 2.64 -13.92 -7.53
CA VAL A 91 1.89 -12.70 -7.18
C VAL A 91 0.80 -13.02 -6.16
N LEU A 92 -0.01 -14.04 -6.41
CA LEU A 92 -1.08 -14.44 -5.49
C LEU A 92 -0.55 -14.98 -4.15
N SER A 93 0.62 -15.63 -4.12
CA SER A 93 1.20 -16.12 -2.87
C SER A 93 1.53 -15.01 -1.88
N TYR A 94 1.82 -13.78 -2.34
CA TYR A 94 2.06 -12.66 -1.45
C TYR A 94 0.85 -12.30 -0.60
N LEU A 95 -0.37 -12.65 -1.03
CA LEU A 95 -1.60 -12.49 -0.23
C LEU A 95 -1.57 -13.27 1.08
N MET A 96 -0.76 -14.34 1.19
CA MET A 96 -0.68 -15.12 2.42
C MET A 96 -0.19 -14.29 3.62
N ILE A 97 0.60 -13.24 3.39
CA ILE A 97 1.10 -12.37 4.45
C ILE A 97 -0.04 -11.58 5.13
N PRO A 98 -0.83 -10.77 4.39
CA PRO A 98 -1.95 -10.03 5.00
C PRO A 98 -3.13 -10.95 5.39
N ILE A 99 -3.30 -12.11 4.77
CA ILE A 99 -4.30 -13.11 5.21
C ILE A 99 -3.96 -13.62 6.60
N ALA A 100 -2.70 -14.00 6.84
CA ALA A 100 -2.24 -14.46 8.15
C ALA A 100 -2.53 -13.45 9.27
N SER A 101 -2.43 -12.17 8.94
CA SER A 101 -2.68 -11.05 9.85
C SER A 101 -4.14 -10.58 9.88
N ASN A 102 -5.08 -11.33 9.30
CA ASN A 102 -6.51 -11.02 9.26
C ASN A 102 -6.83 -9.61 8.71
N LYS A 103 -6.11 -9.17 7.67
CA LYS A 103 -6.30 -7.82 7.10
C LYS A 103 -7.32 -7.82 5.97
N ARG A 104 -8.49 -7.33 6.28
CA ARG A 104 -9.67 -7.28 5.40
C ARG A 104 -9.45 -6.45 4.15
N ALA A 105 -8.82 -5.31 4.30
CA ALA A 105 -8.66 -4.35 3.21
C ALA A 105 -7.84 -4.88 2.03
N ILE A 106 -7.00 -5.91 2.25
CA ILE A 106 -6.24 -6.54 1.16
C ILE A 106 -7.16 -7.12 0.07
N TRP A 107 -8.32 -7.63 0.45
CA TRP A 107 -9.27 -8.25 -0.46
C TRP A 107 -9.91 -7.23 -1.42
N PHE A 108 -9.87 -5.96 -1.06
CA PHE A 108 -10.36 -4.85 -1.90
C PHE A 108 -9.23 -4.18 -2.68
N ILE A 109 -8.13 -3.85 -2.00
CA ILE A 109 -7.05 -3.08 -2.65
C ILE A 109 -6.21 -3.94 -3.60
N TYR A 110 -5.95 -5.20 -3.27
CA TYR A 110 -5.10 -6.06 -4.08
C TYR A 110 -5.66 -6.35 -5.48
N PRO A 111 -6.96 -6.66 -5.64
CA PRO A 111 -7.57 -6.77 -6.97
C PRO A 111 -7.43 -5.49 -7.79
N ILE A 112 -7.59 -4.32 -7.18
CA ILE A 112 -7.42 -3.03 -7.85
C ILE A 112 -5.99 -2.88 -8.36
N ILE A 113 -4.99 -3.18 -7.53
CA ILE A 113 -3.58 -3.14 -7.93
C ILE A 113 -3.30 -4.14 -9.07
N ILE A 114 -3.81 -5.37 -8.98
CA ILE A 114 -3.67 -6.37 -10.05
C ILE A 114 -4.27 -5.85 -11.36
N ILE A 115 -5.45 -5.26 -11.32
CA ILE A 115 -6.08 -4.66 -12.51
C ILE A 115 -5.14 -3.60 -13.09
N PHE A 116 -4.66 -2.68 -12.29
CA PHE A 116 -3.74 -1.63 -12.74
C PHE A 116 -2.47 -2.21 -13.36
N LEU A 117 -1.89 -3.27 -12.80
CA LEU A 117 -0.73 -3.95 -13.39
C LEU A 117 -1.06 -4.63 -14.73
N MET A 118 -2.29 -5.14 -14.88
CA MET A 118 -2.74 -5.77 -16.12
C MET A 118 -3.09 -4.76 -17.22
N LEU A 119 -3.56 -3.54 -16.85
CA LEU A 119 -4.04 -2.52 -17.78
C LEU A 119 -2.99 -2.04 -18.80
N ASP A 120 -1.70 -2.29 -18.58
CA ASP A 120 -0.64 -1.92 -19.53
C ASP A 120 -0.76 -2.58 -20.90
N LYS A 121 -1.46 -3.70 -20.95
CA LYS A 121 -1.68 -4.45 -22.18
C LYS A 121 -3.07 -4.25 -22.80
N ILE A 122 -3.85 -3.33 -22.22
CA ILE A 122 -5.27 -3.12 -22.58
C ILE A 122 -5.45 -2.29 -23.86
N THR A 123 -4.42 -1.68 -24.43
CA THR A 123 -4.52 -1.01 -25.72
C THR A 123 -5.04 -1.92 -26.86
N ARG A 124 -5.03 -3.25 -26.64
CA ARG A 124 -5.81 -4.24 -27.40
C ARG A 124 -6.49 -5.17 -26.41
N LEU A 125 -7.66 -4.78 -25.92
CA LEU A 125 -8.53 -5.61 -25.10
C LEU A 125 -8.92 -6.88 -25.87
N SER A 126 -8.10 -7.92 -25.76
CA SER A 126 -8.53 -9.26 -26.13
C SER A 126 -9.63 -9.65 -25.11
N LEU A 127 -10.80 -10.04 -25.61
CA LEU A 127 -11.93 -10.59 -24.84
C LEU A 127 -11.46 -11.57 -23.75
N ARG A 128 -10.41 -12.33 -24.04
CA ARG A 128 -9.77 -13.28 -23.11
C ARG A 128 -9.18 -12.62 -21.86
N ARG A 129 -8.69 -11.37 -21.92
CA ARG A 129 -8.12 -10.66 -20.75
C ARG A 129 -9.21 -10.03 -19.90
N ILE A 130 -10.24 -9.51 -20.54
CA ILE A 130 -11.43 -9.02 -19.83
C ILE A 130 -12.06 -10.17 -19.04
N SER A 131 -12.18 -11.37 -19.62
CA SER A 131 -12.73 -12.52 -18.92
C SER A 131 -11.91 -12.93 -17.70
N TYR A 132 -10.57 -12.83 -17.75
CA TYR A 132 -9.75 -13.07 -16.56
C TYR A 132 -10.02 -12.06 -15.44
N ILE A 133 -10.17 -10.78 -15.76
CA ILE A 133 -10.47 -9.74 -14.77
C ILE A 133 -11.86 -9.99 -14.16
N ILE A 134 -12.86 -10.27 -15.00
CA ILE A 134 -14.24 -10.56 -14.57
C ILE A 134 -14.30 -11.80 -13.67
N ILE A 135 -13.45 -12.79 -13.88
CA ILE A 135 -13.42 -14.02 -13.07
C ILE A 135 -12.60 -13.84 -11.79
N ILE A 136 -11.40 -13.24 -11.89
CA ILE A 136 -10.46 -13.15 -10.76
C ILE A 136 -11.01 -12.24 -9.66
N ILE A 137 -11.64 -11.11 -10.00
CA ILE A 137 -12.12 -10.16 -8.99
C ILE A 137 -13.24 -10.76 -8.11
N PRO A 138 -14.34 -11.27 -8.67
CA PRO A 138 -15.39 -11.92 -7.85
C PRO A 138 -14.83 -13.10 -7.06
N PHE A 139 -13.91 -13.87 -7.65
CA PHE A 139 -13.25 -14.98 -6.98
C PHE A 139 -12.46 -14.50 -5.74
N LEU A 140 -11.62 -13.47 -5.87
CA LEU A 140 -10.87 -12.90 -4.74
C LEU A 140 -11.80 -12.31 -3.68
N ILE A 141 -12.86 -11.63 -4.08
CA ILE A 141 -13.87 -11.10 -3.18
C ILE A 141 -14.57 -12.25 -2.45
N TYR A 142 -15.06 -13.25 -3.16
CA TYR A 142 -15.72 -14.42 -2.57
C TYR A 142 -14.83 -15.13 -1.54
N PHE A 143 -13.58 -15.40 -1.89
CA PHE A 143 -12.62 -16.01 -0.97
C PHE A 143 -12.31 -15.08 0.20
N GLY A 144 -12.20 -13.78 -0.04
CA GLY A 144 -11.97 -12.77 0.98
C GLY A 144 -13.03 -12.79 2.07
N PHE A 145 -14.31 -12.85 1.69
CA PHE A 145 -15.41 -12.93 2.65
C PHE A 145 -15.39 -14.24 3.45
N ARG A 146 -15.08 -15.34 2.83
CA ARG A 146 -15.08 -16.66 3.48
C ARG A 146 -13.84 -16.91 4.35
N LEU A 147 -12.68 -16.49 3.89
CA LEU A 147 -11.40 -16.69 4.60
C LEU A 147 -11.17 -15.69 5.73
N ASN A 148 -11.89 -14.57 5.74
CA ASN A 148 -11.71 -13.58 6.78
C ASN A 148 -12.82 -13.69 7.83
N PRO A 149 -12.51 -14.14 9.07
CA PRO A 149 -13.51 -14.33 10.12
C PRO A 149 -14.32 -13.09 10.47
N THR A 150 -13.80 -11.91 10.19
CA THR A 150 -14.51 -10.66 10.52
C THR A 150 -15.42 -10.16 9.41
N LEU A 151 -15.38 -10.78 8.22
CA LEU A 151 -16.25 -10.45 7.09
C LEU A 151 -17.40 -11.46 6.90
N ASN A 152 -17.50 -12.47 7.77
CA ASN A 152 -18.60 -13.41 7.74
C ASN A 152 -19.32 -13.45 9.09
N PRO A 153 -20.67 -13.71 9.10
CA PRO A 153 -21.48 -13.66 10.32
C PRO A 153 -21.09 -14.71 11.34
N GLU A 154 -20.52 -15.83 10.91
CA GLU A 154 -20.13 -16.94 11.77
C GLU A 154 -18.79 -16.70 12.48
N LYS A 155 -18.07 -15.64 12.10
CA LYS A 155 -16.76 -15.24 12.66
C LYS A 155 -15.71 -16.38 12.67
N LYS A 156 -15.79 -17.27 11.67
CA LYS A 156 -14.87 -18.40 11.53
C LYS A 156 -14.16 -18.40 10.17
N LEU A 157 -13.09 -19.14 10.09
CA LEU A 157 -12.40 -19.43 8.84
C LEU A 157 -13.33 -20.27 7.94
N TRP A 158 -13.48 -19.88 6.68
CA TRP A 158 -14.38 -20.51 5.74
C TRP A 158 -15.88 -20.39 6.13
N GLY A 159 -16.24 -19.21 6.63
CA GLY A 159 -17.63 -18.89 6.94
C GLY A 159 -18.51 -18.70 5.70
N SER A 160 -19.78 -18.36 5.92
CA SER A 160 -20.72 -18.08 4.84
C SER A 160 -20.34 -16.83 4.05
N PHE A 161 -20.72 -16.82 2.77
CA PHE A 161 -20.61 -15.62 1.92
C PHE A 161 -21.86 -14.78 2.11
N ASP A 162 -21.73 -13.70 2.88
CA ASP A 162 -22.81 -12.75 3.14
C ASP A 162 -22.32 -11.33 2.85
N PRO A 163 -22.57 -10.81 1.64
CA PRO A 163 -22.18 -9.45 1.27
C PRO A 163 -22.87 -8.38 2.10
N GLN A 164 -24.14 -8.61 2.52
CA GLN A 164 -24.89 -7.65 3.32
C GLN A 164 -24.23 -7.47 4.70
N TYR A 165 -23.92 -8.58 5.36
CA TYR A 165 -23.16 -8.55 6.62
C TYR A 165 -21.85 -7.75 6.51
N ALA A 166 -21.10 -7.96 5.42
CA ALA A 166 -19.82 -7.24 5.23
C ALA A 166 -20.04 -5.74 4.97
N VAL A 167 -21.09 -5.34 4.27
CA VAL A 167 -21.47 -3.93 4.07
C VAL A 167 -21.89 -3.31 5.40
N ASP A 168 -22.72 -3.97 6.19
CA ASP A 168 -23.18 -3.48 7.49
C ASP A 168 -22.01 -3.40 8.49
N TYR A 169 -21.12 -4.37 8.44
CA TYR A 169 -19.87 -4.34 9.19
C TYR A 169 -19.01 -3.14 8.77
N ALA A 170 -18.82 -2.88 7.47
CA ALA A 170 -18.05 -1.75 6.97
C ALA A 170 -18.68 -0.41 7.39
N ARG A 171 -20.00 -0.30 7.32
CA ARG A 171 -20.74 0.88 7.79
C ARG A 171 -20.55 1.09 9.29
N SER A 172 -20.71 0.05 10.09
CA SER A 172 -20.52 0.14 11.55
C SER A 172 -19.07 0.49 11.91
N TYR A 173 -18.10 -0.02 11.15
CA TYR A 173 -16.69 0.26 11.37
C TYR A 173 -16.26 1.66 10.92
N SER A 174 -16.89 2.21 9.88
CA SER A 174 -16.65 3.58 9.42
C SER A 174 -17.35 4.66 10.28
N GLY A 175 -18.21 4.26 11.19
CA GLY A 175 -18.95 5.21 12.05
C GLY A 175 -20.18 5.83 11.37
N VAL A 176 -20.60 5.35 10.20
CA VAL A 176 -21.73 5.87 9.40
C VAL A 176 -23.08 5.22 9.77
N SER A 177 -23.18 4.42 10.83
CA SER A 177 -24.49 3.86 11.25
C SER A 177 -25.34 4.93 11.94
N GLU A 178 -26.63 5.00 11.60
CA GLU A 178 -27.57 6.00 12.12
C GLU A 178 -27.66 6.00 13.66
N GLU A 179 -27.54 4.84 14.30
CA GLU A 179 -27.51 4.70 15.76
C GLU A 179 -26.26 5.36 16.39
N LYS A 180 -25.17 5.52 15.63
CA LYS A 180 -23.90 6.10 16.09
C LYS A 180 -23.73 7.57 15.72
N LEU A 181 -24.52 8.08 14.77
CA LEU A 181 -24.63 9.51 14.49
C LEU A 181 -25.25 10.28 15.66
N GLN A 182 -26.01 9.60 16.55
CA GLN A 182 -26.55 10.19 17.76
C GLN A 182 -25.54 10.25 18.92
N SER A 183 -24.43 9.49 18.86
CA SER A 183 -23.32 9.65 19.82
C SER A 183 -22.39 10.73 19.31
N SER A 184 -22.06 11.71 20.15
CA SER A 184 -21.17 12.85 19.86
C SER A 184 -19.74 12.43 19.45
N TYR A 185 -19.44 11.14 19.37
CA TYR A 185 -18.11 10.59 19.17
C TYR A 185 -18.01 9.83 17.85
N SER A 186 -17.01 10.18 17.03
CA SER A 186 -16.72 9.44 15.82
C SER A 186 -16.06 8.10 16.15
N GLN A 187 -16.58 7.04 15.56
CA GLN A 187 -16.06 5.69 15.72
C GLN A 187 -15.37 5.24 14.41
N GLY A 188 -14.27 4.49 14.55
CA GLY A 188 -13.49 4.01 13.41
C GLY A 188 -12.41 4.99 12.94
N ARG A 189 -11.42 4.44 12.21
CA ARG A 189 -10.23 5.21 11.78
C ARG A 189 -10.56 6.38 10.88
N TRP A 190 -11.48 6.19 9.96
CA TRP A 190 -11.92 7.25 9.05
C TRP A 190 -12.62 8.37 9.80
N GLY A 191 -13.61 8.02 10.65
CA GLY A 191 -14.34 9.01 11.45
C GLY A 191 -13.43 9.82 12.37
N ALA A 192 -12.52 9.14 13.07
CA ALA A 192 -11.53 9.81 13.92
C ALA A 192 -10.61 10.76 13.13
N SER A 193 -10.18 10.34 11.96
CA SER A 193 -9.33 11.17 11.11
C SER A 193 -10.07 12.35 10.52
N MET A 194 -11.34 12.19 10.17
CA MET A 194 -12.20 13.29 9.71
C MET A 194 -12.50 14.28 10.84
N ALA A 195 -12.68 13.80 12.07
CA ALA A 195 -12.84 14.67 13.24
C ALA A 195 -11.58 15.54 13.46
N ILE A 196 -10.38 14.96 13.36
CA ILE A 196 -9.11 15.70 13.43
C ILE A 196 -9.03 16.72 12.30
N LEU A 197 -9.29 16.32 11.07
CA LEU A 197 -9.27 17.22 9.91
C LEU A 197 -10.24 18.38 10.08
N ASN A 198 -11.48 18.10 10.46
CA ASN A 198 -12.51 19.13 10.66
C ASN A 198 -12.10 20.13 11.74
N ASN A 199 -11.61 19.66 12.89
CA ASN A 199 -11.13 20.56 13.95
C ASN A 199 -9.92 21.37 13.50
N THR A 200 -8.98 20.75 12.79
CA THR A 200 -7.78 21.43 12.26
C THR A 200 -8.16 22.52 11.27
N PHE A 201 -9.08 22.24 10.33
CA PHE A 201 -9.50 23.21 9.32
C PHE A 201 -10.53 24.22 9.82
N HIS A 202 -11.20 23.97 10.95
CA HIS A 202 -12.04 24.96 11.60
C HIS A 202 -11.19 26.11 12.19
N ASN A 203 -10.01 25.77 12.74
CA ASN A 203 -9.03 26.72 13.26
C ASN A 203 -7.62 26.46 12.68
N PRO A 204 -7.40 26.72 11.39
CA PRO A 204 -6.17 26.28 10.69
C PRO A 204 -4.92 27.01 11.15
N LEU A 205 -5.06 28.21 11.76
CA LEU A 205 -3.96 29.02 12.26
C LEU A 205 -3.72 28.84 13.78
N ALA A 206 -4.51 28.01 14.45
CA ALA A 206 -4.24 27.67 15.85
C ALA A 206 -2.85 26.99 15.95
N LYS A 207 -2.17 27.22 17.07
CA LYS A 207 -0.83 26.69 17.33
C LYS A 207 -0.83 25.16 17.20
N GLU A 208 -1.83 24.51 17.73
CA GLU A 208 -2.00 23.04 17.70
C GLU A 208 -2.23 22.53 16.27
N SER A 209 -2.95 23.29 15.46
CA SER A 209 -3.18 22.95 14.03
C SER A 209 -1.92 23.14 13.21
N LEU A 210 -1.12 24.19 13.48
CA LEU A 210 0.11 24.50 12.73
C LEU A 210 1.29 23.60 13.11
N LEU A 211 1.50 23.38 14.41
CA LEU A 211 2.70 22.71 14.93
C LEU A 211 2.42 21.29 15.43
N GLY A 212 1.15 20.93 15.62
CA GLY A 212 0.73 19.70 16.27
C GLY A 212 1.08 19.68 17.77
N PHE A 213 0.79 18.55 18.40
CA PHE A 213 1.03 18.31 19.83
C PHE A 213 2.40 17.67 20.11
N GLY A 214 3.18 17.41 19.05
CA GLY A 214 4.44 16.72 19.17
C GLY A 214 4.31 15.21 19.35
N ARG A 215 5.47 14.58 19.56
CA ARG A 215 5.60 13.15 19.73
C ARG A 215 6.15 12.83 21.11
N SER A 216 5.55 11.88 21.83
CA SER A 216 6.09 11.42 23.11
C SER A 216 7.44 10.71 22.91
N ARG A 217 8.22 10.52 23.98
CA ARG A 217 9.49 9.75 23.96
C ARG A 217 9.29 8.31 23.45
N SER A 218 8.13 7.71 23.67
CA SER A 218 7.76 6.39 23.17
C SER A 218 7.42 6.37 21.69
N GLY A 219 7.43 7.52 21.01
CA GLY A 219 7.09 7.62 19.59
C GLY A 219 5.59 7.57 19.30
N LYS A 220 4.74 7.56 20.32
CA LYS A 220 3.27 7.66 20.22
C LYS A 220 2.82 9.12 20.22
N ILE A 221 1.54 9.36 19.98
CA ILE A 221 0.94 10.68 20.20
C ILE A 221 1.17 11.06 21.67
N ASN A 222 1.49 12.32 21.91
CA ASN A 222 1.67 12.81 23.28
C ASN A 222 0.31 12.93 23.99
N THR A 223 -0.09 11.86 24.67
CA THR A 223 -1.38 11.78 25.38
C THR A 223 -1.46 12.70 26.59
N ASP A 224 -0.34 13.26 27.03
CA ASP A 224 -0.35 14.23 28.13
C ASP A 224 -0.91 15.59 27.69
N ILE A 225 -0.92 15.84 26.36
CA ILE A 225 -1.35 17.13 25.79
C ILE A 225 -2.55 16.95 24.84
N PHE A 226 -2.61 15.82 24.12
CA PHE A 226 -3.69 15.51 23.18
C PHE A 226 -4.72 14.59 23.83
N ASP A 227 -5.91 15.12 24.11
CA ASP A 227 -7.06 14.29 24.49
C ASP A 227 -7.93 14.01 23.25
N PRO A 228 -8.06 12.75 22.82
CA PRO A 228 -8.95 12.38 21.72
C PRO A 228 -10.40 12.84 21.92
N GLN A 229 -10.88 12.93 23.17
CA GLN A 229 -12.26 13.32 23.49
C GLN A 229 -12.55 14.78 23.12
N ASP A 230 -11.57 15.67 23.23
CA ASP A 230 -11.69 17.07 22.79
C ASP A 230 -11.97 17.19 21.28
N TYR A 231 -11.61 16.17 20.53
CA TYR A 231 -11.85 16.06 19.09
C TYR A 231 -13.07 15.19 18.75
N GLY A 232 -13.89 14.82 19.74
CA GLY A 232 -15.02 13.93 19.53
C GLY A 232 -14.64 12.49 19.18
N ILE A 233 -13.44 12.06 19.56
CA ILE A 233 -12.92 10.71 19.27
C ILE A 233 -13.05 9.85 20.54
N MET A 234 -13.67 8.68 20.40
CA MET A 234 -13.78 7.75 21.52
C MET A 234 -12.42 7.24 22.00
N PRO A 235 -12.22 7.09 23.32
CA PRO A 235 -11.03 6.46 23.88
C PRO A 235 -10.78 5.09 23.25
N GLY A 236 -9.53 4.81 22.88
CA GLY A 236 -9.15 3.55 22.24
C GLY A 236 -9.45 3.46 20.75
N THR A 237 -10.06 4.48 20.13
CA THR A 237 -10.25 4.52 18.67
C THR A 237 -8.91 4.69 17.96
N MET A 238 -8.64 3.82 17.01
CA MET A 238 -7.44 3.94 16.18
C MET A 238 -7.60 5.09 15.19
N ILE A 239 -6.60 5.94 15.09
CA ILE A 239 -6.53 7.05 14.15
C ILE A 239 -5.72 6.60 12.91
N SER A 240 -6.08 7.06 11.72
CA SER A 240 -5.29 6.78 10.51
C SER A 240 -3.95 7.52 10.53
N SER A 241 -3.02 7.11 9.67
CA SER A 241 -1.69 7.71 9.62
C SER A 241 -1.72 9.20 9.32
N ILE A 242 -2.60 9.65 8.45
CA ILE A 242 -2.75 11.08 8.14
C ILE A 242 -3.23 11.86 9.38
N GLY A 243 -4.20 11.32 10.13
CA GLY A 243 -4.64 11.93 11.38
C GLY A 243 -3.54 11.97 12.43
N ILE A 244 -2.80 10.86 12.59
CA ILE A 244 -1.64 10.80 13.51
C ILE A 244 -0.59 11.85 13.14
N MET A 245 -0.29 12.00 11.84
CA MET A 245 0.72 12.98 11.37
C MET A 245 0.27 14.41 11.65
N ILE A 246 -0.99 14.74 11.40
CA ILE A 246 -1.54 16.07 11.70
C ILE A 246 -1.46 16.37 13.20
N VAL A 247 -1.87 15.42 14.05
CA VAL A 247 -1.78 15.57 15.50
C VAL A 247 -0.33 15.73 15.97
N GLN A 248 0.62 15.01 15.38
CA GLN A 248 2.02 15.05 15.82
C GLN A 248 2.80 16.25 15.33
N MET A 249 2.59 16.70 14.09
CA MET A 249 3.44 17.73 13.47
C MET A 249 2.68 18.90 12.83
N GLY A 250 1.36 18.92 12.96
CA GLY A 250 0.50 19.91 12.32
C GLY A 250 0.23 19.62 10.84
N TRP A 251 -0.77 20.31 10.29
CA TRP A 251 -1.19 20.10 8.92
C TRP A 251 -0.14 20.57 7.87
N PRO A 252 0.61 21.69 8.05
CA PRO A 252 1.57 22.14 7.04
C PRO A 252 2.72 21.15 6.88
N ALA A 253 3.30 20.68 7.99
CA ALA A 253 4.39 19.70 7.95
C ALA A 253 3.92 18.34 7.40
N THR A 254 2.68 17.94 7.71
CA THR A 254 2.06 16.74 7.16
C THR A 254 1.91 16.86 5.63
N LEU A 255 1.40 17.98 5.13
CA LEU A 255 1.23 18.23 3.70
C LEU A 255 2.59 18.23 2.98
N LEU A 256 3.58 18.94 3.52
CA LEU A 256 4.94 18.96 2.96
C LEU A 256 5.55 17.56 2.88
N LEU A 257 5.37 16.74 3.92
CA LEU A 257 5.87 15.37 3.93
C LEU A 257 5.18 14.50 2.87
N ILE A 258 3.86 14.61 2.71
CA ILE A 258 3.11 13.90 1.66
C ILE A 258 3.60 14.34 0.27
N ILE A 259 3.73 15.63 0.01
CA ILE A 259 4.24 16.17 -1.25
C ILE A 259 5.65 15.64 -1.53
N LEU A 260 6.51 15.61 -0.53
CA LEU A 260 7.87 15.09 -0.67
C LEU A 260 7.88 13.61 -1.06
N PHE A 261 7.08 12.76 -0.38
CA PHE A 261 6.97 11.34 -0.74
C PHE A 261 6.38 11.12 -2.14
N ILE A 262 5.38 11.91 -2.52
CA ILE A 262 4.83 11.88 -3.87
C ILE A 262 5.91 12.26 -4.88
N ASN A 263 6.68 13.31 -4.64
CA ASN A 263 7.79 13.70 -5.52
C ASN A 263 8.85 12.58 -5.63
N ILE A 264 9.17 11.91 -4.52
CA ILE A 264 10.08 10.75 -4.53
C ILE A 264 9.52 9.64 -5.42
N ILE A 265 8.24 9.32 -5.32
CA ILE A 265 7.58 8.31 -6.16
C ILE A 265 7.64 8.71 -7.63
N TYR A 266 7.40 9.98 -7.94
CA TYR A 266 7.42 10.49 -9.31
C TYR A 266 8.84 10.65 -9.90
N THR A 267 9.90 10.32 -9.17
CA THR A 267 11.23 10.09 -9.77
C THR A 267 11.28 8.82 -10.62
N ILE A 268 10.29 7.94 -10.50
CA ILE A 268 10.15 6.77 -11.38
C ILE A 268 9.76 7.27 -12.78
N PRO A 269 10.56 6.96 -13.84
CA PRO A 269 10.27 7.43 -15.19
C PRO A 269 8.94 6.88 -15.74
N ASP A 270 8.60 5.65 -15.37
CA ASP A 270 7.33 5.02 -15.74
C ASP A 270 6.17 5.61 -14.91
N ARG A 271 5.45 6.55 -15.51
CA ARG A 271 4.33 7.26 -14.88
C ARG A 271 3.24 6.33 -14.36
N LYS A 272 2.99 5.22 -15.04
CA LYS A 272 2.00 4.25 -14.59
C LYS A 272 2.40 3.59 -13.28
N THR A 273 3.62 3.08 -13.20
CA THR A 273 4.15 2.50 -11.96
C THR A 273 4.16 3.53 -10.83
N ALA A 274 4.58 4.78 -11.13
CA ALA A 274 4.52 5.86 -10.16
C ALA A 274 3.10 6.10 -9.65
N ASN A 275 2.09 6.16 -10.54
CA ASN A 275 0.70 6.35 -10.17
C ASN A 275 0.15 5.20 -9.30
N ILE A 276 0.51 3.95 -9.61
CA ILE A 276 0.08 2.78 -8.82
C ILE A 276 0.66 2.85 -7.40
N ILE A 277 1.94 3.18 -7.28
CA ILE A 277 2.61 3.31 -5.98
C ILE A 277 2.04 4.49 -5.21
N ALA A 278 1.85 5.66 -5.86
CA ALA A 278 1.27 6.84 -5.23
C ALA A 278 -0.17 6.57 -4.74
N PHE A 279 -0.99 5.93 -5.55
CA PHE A 279 -2.34 5.53 -5.17
C PHE A 279 -2.33 4.63 -3.93
N TYR A 280 -1.47 3.62 -3.91
CA TYR A 280 -1.35 2.72 -2.75
C TYR A 280 -0.88 3.47 -1.50
N VAL A 281 0.14 4.32 -1.60
CA VAL A 281 0.67 5.09 -0.47
C VAL A 281 -0.38 6.05 0.09
N LEU A 282 -1.13 6.75 -0.75
CA LEU A 282 -2.21 7.63 -0.32
C LEU A 282 -3.36 6.85 0.34
N TRP A 283 -3.74 5.72 -0.25
CA TRP A 283 -4.74 4.84 0.32
C TRP A 283 -4.32 4.33 1.71
N ASP A 284 -3.07 3.90 1.85
CA ASP A 284 -2.50 3.42 3.11
C ASP A 284 -2.46 4.51 4.20
N LEU A 285 -2.14 5.75 3.82
CA LEU A 285 -2.18 6.92 4.71
C LEU A 285 -3.57 7.20 5.27
N ILE A 286 -4.59 7.05 4.44
CA ILE A 286 -5.98 7.39 4.79
C ILE A 286 -6.61 6.30 5.65
N PHE A 287 -6.37 5.03 5.34
CA PHE A 287 -7.10 3.91 5.94
C PHE A 287 -6.33 3.14 7.02
N TYR A 288 -5.00 3.33 7.15
CA TYR A 288 -4.19 2.61 8.12
C TYR A 288 -3.48 3.53 9.12
N SER A 289 -3.29 3.01 10.35
CA SER A 289 -2.57 3.72 11.41
C SER A 289 -1.05 3.51 11.37
N GLY A 290 -0.57 2.55 10.59
CA GLY A 290 0.86 2.26 10.39
C GLY A 290 1.19 2.25 8.91
N SER A 291 1.21 3.42 8.29
CA SER A 291 1.44 3.56 6.85
C SER A 291 2.90 3.41 6.48
N MET A 292 3.13 3.26 5.17
CA MET A 292 4.46 3.25 4.60
C MET A 292 5.30 4.49 4.94
N ILE A 293 4.68 5.62 5.21
CA ILE A 293 5.40 6.85 5.61
C ILE A 293 5.72 6.83 7.09
N ASN A 294 4.86 6.29 7.94
CA ASN A 294 5.03 6.26 9.39
C ASN A 294 5.91 5.11 9.89
N SER A 295 6.01 4.04 9.13
CA SER A 295 6.83 2.87 9.47
C SER A 295 8.20 2.98 8.84
N PRO A 296 9.30 3.09 9.61
CA PRO A 296 10.65 3.18 9.05
C PRO A 296 10.98 2.00 8.14
N VAL A 297 10.58 0.79 8.52
CA VAL A 297 10.86 -0.43 7.75
C VAL A 297 10.17 -0.40 6.38
N GLN A 298 8.89 0.01 6.34
CA GLN A 298 8.15 0.11 5.09
C GLN A 298 8.62 1.26 4.21
N SER A 299 8.96 2.39 4.82
CA SER A 299 9.51 3.54 4.09
C SER A 299 10.85 3.19 3.43
N ILE A 300 11.72 2.48 4.15
CA ILE A 300 13.00 2.00 3.62
C ILE A 300 12.76 1.05 2.45
N LEU A 301 11.89 0.06 2.62
CA LEU A 301 11.54 -0.87 1.54
C LEU A 301 10.99 -0.16 0.31
N LEU A 302 10.07 0.79 0.51
CA LEU A 302 9.50 1.60 -0.57
C LEU A 302 10.58 2.36 -1.34
N ILE A 303 11.49 3.03 -0.63
CA ILE A 303 12.58 3.79 -1.25
C ILE A 303 13.51 2.88 -2.05
N PHE A 304 13.89 1.72 -1.51
CA PHE A 304 14.71 0.76 -2.24
C PHE A 304 14.01 0.27 -3.51
N ILE A 305 12.72 -0.06 -3.44
CA ILE A 305 11.94 -0.50 -4.61
C ILE A 305 11.88 0.62 -5.66
N ILE A 306 11.65 1.86 -5.26
CA ILE A 306 11.65 3.02 -6.17
C ILE A 306 13.00 3.14 -6.88
N GLN A 307 14.12 3.03 -6.16
CA GLN A 307 15.46 3.14 -6.76
C GLN A 307 15.77 1.98 -7.72
N ILE A 308 15.38 0.74 -7.36
CA ILE A 308 15.52 -0.42 -8.24
C ILE A 308 14.73 -0.20 -9.54
N ILE A 309 13.47 0.20 -9.43
CA ILE A 309 12.59 0.44 -10.60
C ILE A 309 13.17 1.56 -11.47
N LYS A 310 13.65 2.65 -10.86
CA LYS A 310 14.27 3.77 -11.57
C LYS A 310 15.50 3.31 -12.36
N CYS A 311 16.39 2.54 -11.74
CA CYS A 311 17.59 2.02 -12.38
C CYS A 311 17.28 1.08 -13.54
N LEU A 312 16.35 0.14 -13.35
CA LEU A 312 15.95 -0.80 -14.39
C LEU A 312 15.31 -0.11 -15.62
N ASN A 313 14.60 1.00 -15.42
CA ASN A 313 14.05 1.81 -16.53
C ASN A 313 15.14 2.50 -17.34
N THR A 314 16.06 3.18 -16.67
CA THR A 314 17.09 4.00 -17.34
C THR A 314 17.96 3.13 -18.29
N THR A 315 18.21 1.89 -17.90
CA THR A 315 19.03 0.96 -18.70
C THR A 315 18.29 0.46 -19.95
N ASN A 316 16.98 0.23 -19.83
CA ASN A 316 16.17 -0.17 -20.99
C ASN A 316 16.13 0.94 -22.06
N ASP A 317 16.01 2.20 -21.66
CA ASP A 317 16.02 3.35 -22.56
C ASP A 317 17.39 3.51 -23.27
N THR A 318 18.47 3.23 -22.56
CA THR A 318 19.83 3.32 -23.13
C THR A 318 20.12 2.19 -24.13
N ILE A 319 19.67 0.96 -23.83
CA ILE A 319 19.81 -0.18 -24.75
C ILE A 319 18.97 0.05 -26.01
N VAL A 320 17.74 0.53 -25.87
CA VAL A 320 16.88 0.86 -27.00
C VAL A 320 17.52 1.95 -27.86
N LYS A 321 17.98 3.07 -27.28
CA LYS A 321 18.70 4.13 -28.00
C LYS A 321 19.93 3.60 -28.73
N SER A 322 20.78 2.82 -28.07
CA SER A 322 22.00 2.29 -28.70
C SER A 322 21.72 1.27 -29.82
N SER A 323 20.60 0.59 -29.80
CA SER A 323 20.15 -0.28 -30.90
C SER A 323 19.62 0.51 -32.08
N PHE A 324 18.96 1.64 -31.86
CA PHE A 324 18.53 2.58 -32.91
C PHE A 324 19.74 3.23 -33.59
N ASP A 325 20.76 3.65 -32.82
CA ASP A 325 21.96 4.28 -33.36
C ASP A 325 22.82 3.31 -34.18
N ARG A 326 22.79 2.00 -33.86
CA ARG A 326 23.55 0.97 -34.60
C ARG A 326 22.82 0.43 -35.83
N ASN A 327 21.54 0.60 -35.95
CA ASN A 327 20.77 0.04 -37.06
C ASN A 327 19.57 0.96 -37.43
N PRO A 328 19.81 2.01 -38.26
CA PRO A 328 18.78 2.99 -38.62
C PRO A 328 17.60 2.37 -39.40
N SER A 329 17.78 1.17 -40.01
CA SER A 329 16.67 0.44 -40.65
C SER A 329 15.65 -0.09 -39.62
N PHE A 330 16.05 -0.31 -38.37
CA PHE A 330 15.13 -0.67 -37.26
C PHE A 330 14.26 0.50 -36.85
N ALA A 331 14.73 1.76 -36.99
CA ALA A 331 13.96 2.97 -36.69
C ALA A 331 12.78 3.15 -37.64
N ALA A 332 12.95 2.80 -38.92
CA ALA A 332 11.88 2.92 -39.90
C ALA A 332 10.73 1.92 -39.66
N SER A 333 11.02 0.71 -39.18
CA SER A 333 9.99 -0.30 -38.88
C SER A 333 9.19 -0.02 -37.62
N TYR A 334 9.77 0.71 -36.64
CA TYR A 334 9.08 1.03 -35.38
C TYR A 334 8.09 2.20 -35.56
N ASN A 335 8.43 3.19 -36.42
CA ASN A 335 7.54 4.29 -36.71
C ASN A 335 6.32 3.88 -37.57
N THR A 336 6.41 2.75 -38.27
CA THR A 336 5.28 2.22 -39.08
C THR A 336 4.28 1.42 -38.24
N ILE A 337 4.65 0.98 -37.03
CA ILE A 337 3.78 0.22 -36.11
C ILE A 337 3.06 1.12 -35.11
N GLY A 338 3.47 2.38 -34.96
CA GLY A 338 2.94 3.32 -33.96
C GLY A 338 1.84 4.27 -34.44
N ILE A 339 1.44 4.19 -35.72
CA ILE A 339 0.37 5.03 -36.27
C ILE A 339 -0.65 4.12 -36.99
N GLN A 340 -1.43 3.42 -36.21
CA GLN A 340 -2.78 2.95 -36.58
C GLN A 340 -3.60 2.68 -35.32
#